data_2fc17ee46738ed9e221e54a6a4d96a8a
#
_entry.id   2fc17ee46738ed9e221e54a6a4d96a8a
#
_cell.length_a   1.000
_cell.length_b   1.000
_cell.length_c   1.000
_cell.angle_alpha   90.00
_cell.angle_beta   90.00
_cell.angle_gamma   90.00
#
_symmetry.space_group_name_H-M   'P 1'
#
loop_
_entity.id
_entity.type
_entity.pdbx_description
1 polymer ?
#
loop_
_entity_poly.entity_id
_entity_poly.type
_entity_poly.pdbx_seq_one_letter_code
_entity_poly.pdbx_strand_id
1 'polypeptide(L)'
;EEMIRAYPDIEEDDSVHGFGQAVYYRIPGFKGSIGLISAIHGKFCSDCNRVRLTSQGYLKPCLCYEDGVDLRRILRKGQERPEEEGHYRWPYAGCPSDEGLQRELRKAMEQAVLCKPAAHCFERPGQITEAHNMIAIGG
;
A
#
# COMPACT_ATOMS: atom_id res chain seq x y z
N GLU A 1 14.98 13.00 -16.42
CA GLU A 1 16.07 13.39 -17.35
C GLU A 1 15.95 14.85 -17.82
N GLU A 2 14.79 15.34 -18.25
CA GLU A 2 14.61 16.74 -18.69
C GLU A 2 14.92 17.75 -17.59
N MET A 3 14.52 17.48 -16.35
CA MET A 3 14.83 18.34 -15.20
C MET A 3 16.34 18.42 -14.93
N ILE A 4 17.05 17.28 -15.00
CA ILE A 4 18.51 17.25 -14.82
C ILE A 4 19.22 18.04 -15.93
N ARG A 5 18.70 17.99 -17.16
CA ARG A 5 19.22 18.78 -18.28
C ARG A 5 18.98 20.29 -18.11
N ALA A 6 17.82 20.66 -17.54
CA ALA A 6 17.46 22.07 -17.33
C ALA A 6 18.26 22.70 -16.15
N TYR A 7 18.68 21.88 -15.19
CA TYR A 7 19.42 22.31 -14.00
C TYR A 7 20.68 21.45 -13.83
N PRO A 8 21.77 21.74 -14.53
CA PRO A 8 22.99 20.91 -14.52
C PRO A 8 23.67 20.83 -13.15
N ASP A 9 23.43 21.83 -12.29
CA ASP A 9 23.99 21.89 -10.93
C ASP A 9 23.06 21.28 -9.87
N ILE A 10 22.08 20.46 -10.29
CA ILE A 10 21.18 19.77 -9.36
C ILE A 10 21.93 18.71 -8.59
N GLU A 11 21.76 18.69 -7.28
CA GLU A 11 22.40 17.74 -6.37
C GLU A 11 21.34 16.86 -5.69
N GLU A 12 21.70 15.61 -5.39
CA GLU A 12 20.86 14.74 -4.57
C GLU A 12 20.83 15.24 -3.12
N ASP A 13 19.65 15.29 -2.53
CA ASP A 13 19.44 15.78 -1.16
C ASP A 13 19.22 14.59 -0.22
N ASP A 14 20.29 14.20 0.47
CA ASP A 14 20.33 13.10 1.44
C ASP A 14 19.67 13.44 2.78
N SER A 15 19.11 14.64 2.93
CA SER A 15 18.41 15.01 4.16
C SER A 15 17.12 14.19 4.33
N VAL A 16 16.70 13.98 5.58
CA VAL A 16 15.54 13.15 5.89
C VAL A 16 14.24 13.90 5.55
N HIS A 17 13.57 13.47 4.51
CA HIS A 17 12.26 14.02 4.05
C HIS A 17 11.07 13.11 4.40
N GLY A 18 11.28 12.04 5.18
CA GLY A 18 10.26 11.07 5.57
C GLY A 18 10.59 9.63 5.12
N PHE A 19 9.59 8.74 5.16
CA PHE A 19 9.75 7.32 4.84
C PHE A 19 9.10 6.95 3.49
N GLY A 20 9.23 7.82 2.50
CA GLY A 20 8.70 7.59 1.16
C GLY A 20 9.72 7.00 0.18
N GLN A 21 9.27 6.68 -1.04
CA GLN A 21 10.10 6.18 -2.14
C GLN A 21 10.62 7.31 -3.03
N ALA A 22 10.50 8.56 -2.61
CA ALA A 22 10.99 9.70 -3.36
C ALA A 22 12.49 9.87 -3.15
N VAL A 23 13.23 10.04 -4.23
CA VAL A 23 14.61 10.55 -4.20
C VAL A 23 14.51 12.08 -4.29
N TYR A 24 15.15 12.75 -3.38
CA TYR A 24 15.08 14.20 -3.29
C TYR A 24 16.29 14.86 -3.94
N TYR A 25 16.03 16.00 -4.54
CA TYR A 25 17.04 16.81 -5.24
C TYR A 25 16.96 18.26 -4.79
N ARG A 26 18.10 18.89 -4.66
CA ARG A 26 18.24 20.32 -4.38
C ARG A 26 18.77 21.06 -5.61
N ILE A 27 18.12 22.14 -5.92
CA ILE A 27 18.55 23.04 -6.98
C ILE A 27 19.18 24.26 -6.32
N PRO A 28 20.45 24.63 -6.66
CA PRO A 28 21.10 25.82 -6.14
C PRO A 28 20.25 27.08 -6.33
N GLY A 29 20.11 27.89 -5.29
CA GLY A 29 19.27 29.09 -5.30
C GLY A 29 17.79 28.89 -4.94
N PHE A 30 17.31 27.65 -4.86
CA PHE A 30 15.96 27.34 -4.36
C PHE A 30 15.99 27.02 -2.86
N LYS A 31 14.88 27.36 -2.15
CA LYS A 31 14.79 27.13 -0.69
C LYS A 31 14.34 25.73 -0.31
N GLY A 32 13.85 24.93 -1.23
CA GLY A 32 13.29 23.61 -0.97
C GLY A 32 13.94 22.52 -1.80
N SER A 33 13.51 21.29 -1.57
CA SER A 33 13.92 20.11 -2.33
C SER A 33 12.75 19.58 -3.17
N ILE A 34 13.06 18.95 -4.31
CA ILE A 34 12.09 18.33 -5.20
C ILE A 34 12.20 16.83 -5.03
N GLY A 35 11.11 16.16 -4.61
CA GLY A 35 11.05 14.70 -4.51
C GLY A 35 10.51 14.07 -5.79
N LEU A 36 11.26 13.13 -6.36
CA LEU A 36 10.86 12.36 -7.53
C LEU A 36 10.61 10.90 -7.18
N ILE A 37 9.47 10.38 -7.62
CA ILE A 37 9.12 8.95 -7.50
C ILE A 37 9.22 8.32 -8.87
N SER A 38 10.26 7.51 -9.08
CA SER A 38 10.54 6.83 -10.35
C SER A 38 9.86 5.47 -10.38
N ALA A 39 8.54 5.45 -10.61
CA ALA A 39 7.74 4.23 -10.51
C ALA A 39 8.01 3.24 -11.66
N ILE A 40 8.42 3.69 -12.84
CA ILE A 40 8.59 2.83 -14.02
C ILE A 40 10.06 2.44 -14.21
N HIS A 41 10.97 3.40 -14.18
CA HIS A 41 12.38 3.18 -14.54
C HIS A 41 13.28 2.93 -13.32
N GLY A 42 12.91 3.41 -12.15
CA GLY A 42 13.63 3.19 -10.90
C GLY A 42 12.81 2.31 -9.97
N LYS A 43 12.99 0.98 -10.01
CA LYS A 43 12.25 0.06 -9.14
C LYS A 43 12.63 0.26 -7.69
N PHE A 44 11.77 0.90 -6.93
CA PHE A 44 11.90 1.13 -5.49
C PHE A 44 11.28 0.00 -4.64
N CYS A 45 11.04 -1.17 -5.24
CA CYS A 45 10.28 -2.24 -4.56
C CYS A 45 11.00 -2.82 -3.35
N SER A 46 12.34 -2.83 -3.35
CA SER A 46 13.15 -3.23 -2.20
C SER A 46 12.89 -2.36 -0.96
N ASP A 47 12.65 -1.07 -1.17
CA ASP A 47 12.45 -0.09 -0.10
C ASP A 47 10.96 0.25 0.10
N CYS A 48 10.09 -0.41 -0.67
CA CYS A 48 8.66 -0.15 -0.63
C CYS A 48 8.02 -0.70 0.65
N ASN A 49 7.66 0.17 1.56
CA ASN A 49 6.96 -0.13 2.81
C ASN A 49 5.42 -0.01 2.71
N ARG A 50 4.86 0.09 1.51
CA ARG A 50 3.44 0.35 1.29
C ARG A 50 2.62 -0.94 1.30
N VAL A 51 1.51 -0.91 2.02
CA VAL A 51 0.39 -1.85 1.94
C VAL A 51 -0.90 -1.04 1.82
N ARG A 52 -1.97 -1.63 1.31
CA ARG A 52 -3.27 -0.98 1.18
C ARG A 52 -4.36 -1.85 1.79
N LEU A 53 -5.22 -1.22 2.57
CA LEU A 53 -6.45 -1.83 3.05
C LEU A 53 -7.62 -1.24 2.25
N THR A 54 -8.33 -2.09 1.52
CA THR A 54 -9.51 -1.66 0.78
C THR A 54 -10.70 -1.44 1.71
N SER A 55 -11.71 -0.67 1.25
CA SER A 55 -12.98 -0.48 1.97
C SER A 55 -13.72 -1.79 2.24
N GLN A 56 -13.40 -2.84 1.47
CA GLN A 56 -13.97 -4.17 1.64
C GLN A 56 -13.22 -5.03 2.66
N GLY A 57 -12.14 -4.50 3.27
CA GLY A 57 -11.35 -5.23 4.27
C GLY A 57 -10.32 -6.19 3.67
N TYR A 58 -9.90 -5.96 2.41
CA TYR A 58 -8.88 -6.74 1.74
C TYR A 58 -7.53 -6.03 1.84
N LEU A 59 -6.52 -6.69 2.41
CA LEU A 59 -5.17 -6.18 2.57
C LEU A 59 -4.32 -6.55 1.36
N LYS A 60 -3.89 -5.55 0.59
CA LYS A 60 -3.07 -5.69 -0.61
C LYS A 60 -1.62 -5.31 -0.34
N PRO A 61 -0.65 -6.17 -0.65
CA PRO A 61 0.78 -5.86 -0.50
C PRO A 61 1.34 -5.02 -1.65
N CYS A 62 0.70 -5.05 -2.83
CA CYS A 62 1.15 -4.35 -4.03
C CYS A 62 -0.03 -3.83 -4.86
N LEU A 63 0.22 -2.78 -5.67
CA LEU A 63 -0.76 -2.21 -6.60
C LEU A 63 -0.83 -2.97 -7.94
N CYS A 64 0.24 -3.64 -8.33
CA CYS A 64 0.31 -4.32 -9.61
C CYS A 64 -0.45 -5.64 -9.66
N TYR A 65 -0.66 -6.25 -8.49
CA TYR A 65 -1.13 -7.63 -8.42
C TYR A 65 -2.43 -7.72 -7.63
N GLU A 66 -3.29 -8.64 -8.03
CA GLU A 66 -4.57 -8.92 -7.37
C GLU A 66 -4.39 -9.56 -5.99
N ASP A 67 -3.22 -10.16 -5.74
CA ASP A 67 -2.90 -10.86 -4.50
C ASP A 67 -3.12 -10.01 -3.24
N GLY A 68 -3.55 -10.68 -2.18
CA GLY A 68 -3.77 -10.09 -0.87
C GLY A 68 -4.51 -11.01 0.09
N VAL A 69 -4.96 -10.47 1.20
CA VAL A 69 -5.62 -11.23 2.27
C VAL A 69 -6.95 -10.57 2.67
N ASP A 70 -8.02 -11.35 2.69
CA ASP A 70 -9.34 -10.91 3.17
C ASP A 70 -9.38 -10.92 4.71
N LEU A 71 -9.07 -9.77 5.32
CA LEU A 71 -9.12 -9.60 6.77
C LEU A 71 -10.57 -9.58 7.29
N ARG A 72 -11.53 -9.14 6.46
CA ARG A 72 -12.93 -9.13 6.84
C ARG A 72 -13.46 -10.54 7.09
N ARG A 73 -13.03 -11.52 6.28
CA ARG A 73 -13.41 -12.92 6.46
C ARG A 73 -12.92 -13.46 7.80
N ILE A 74 -11.72 -13.08 8.22
CA ILE A 74 -11.16 -13.46 9.52
C ILE A 74 -11.96 -12.82 10.65
N LEU A 75 -12.23 -11.52 10.56
CA LEU A 75 -12.99 -10.76 11.56
C LEU A 75 -14.43 -11.23 11.75
N ARG A 76 -15.03 -11.77 10.69
CA ARG A 76 -16.43 -12.24 10.70
C ARG A 76 -16.57 -13.75 10.87
N LYS A 77 -15.49 -14.47 11.10
CA LYS A 77 -15.49 -15.92 11.34
C LYS A 77 -16.32 -16.22 12.58
N GLY A 78 -17.40 -16.98 12.42
CA GLY A 78 -18.34 -17.31 13.50
C GLY A 78 -19.48 -16.29 13.72
N GLN A 79 -19.56 -15.22 12.90
CA GLN A 79 -20.72 -14.34 12.85
C GLN A 79 -21.58 -14.72 11.64
N GLU A 80 -22.47 -15.71 11.82
CA GLU A 80 -23.56 -15.91 10.86
C GLU A 80 -24.46 -14.68 10.97
N ARG A 81 -24.61 -13.97 9.85
CA ARG A 81 -25.53 -12.85 9.75
C ARG A 81 -26.94 -13.40 9.77
N PRO A 82 -27.82 -13.04 10.71
CA PRO A 82 -29.24 -13.13 10.45
C PRO A 82 -29.54 -12.11 9.33
N GLU A 83 -30.13 -12.56 8.24
CA GLU A 83 -30.66 -11.69 7.18
C GLU A 83 -31.94 -11.01 7.69
N GLU A 84 -31.85 -10.12 8.66
CA GLU A 84 -32.96 -9.28 9.10
C GLU A 84 -32.65 -7.82 8.82
N GLU A 85 -33.58 -7.28 8.08
CA GLU A 85 -33.64 -5.97 7.44
C GLU A 85 -33.28 -4.77 8.35
N GLY A 86 -32.44 -3.88 7.80
CA GLY A 86 -32.74 -2.44 7.89
C GLY A 86 -32.03 -1.61 8.94
N HIS A 87 -31.31 -2.13 9.93
CA HIS A 87 -30.58 -1.29 10.87
C HIS A 87 -29.14 -1.76 11.00
N TYR A 88 -28.21 -0.97 10.46
CA TYR A 88 -26.79 -1.16 10.65
C TYR A 88 -26.42 -0.85 12.11
N ARG A 89 -26.63 -1.82 12.97
CA ARG A 89 -26.10 -1.74 14.34
C ARG A 89 -24.62 -2.07 14.28
N TRP A 90 -23.80 -1.05 14.41
CA TRP A 90 -22.36 -1.18 14.56
C TRP A 90 -22.06 -2.01 15.82
N PRO A 91 -21.51 -3.22 15.72
CA PRO A 91 -21.36 -4.11 16.86
C PRO A 91 -20.10 -3.82 17.68
N TYR A 92 -19.74 -2.55 17.85
CA TYR A 92 -18.66 -2.22 18.77
C TYR A 92 -19.18 -2.06 20.21
N ALA A 93 -19.58 -3.18 20.77
CA ALA A 93 -19.53 -3.37 22.19
C ALA A 93 -18.24 -4.17 22.50
N GLY A 94 -17.12 -3.47 22.52
CA GLY A 94 -15.83 -4.07 22.88
C GLY A 94 -14.98 -4.50 21.68
N CYS A 95 -13.71 -4.12 21.71
CA CYS A 95 -12.68 -4.75 20.89
C CYS A 95 -12.70 -6.26 21.20
N PRO A 96 -12.70 -7.16 20.21
CA PRO A 96 -12.67 -8.59 20.50
C PRO A 96 -11.44 -8.88 21.39
N SER A 97 -11.70 -9.21 22.64
CA SER A 97 -10.69 -9.69 23.59
C SER A 97 -10.27 -11.14 23.29
N ASP A 98 -10.73 -11.68 22.15
CA ASP A 98 -10.37 -13.00 21.69
C ASP A 98 -8.92 -13.02 21.20
N GLU A 99 -8.03 -13.49 22.06
CA GLU A 99 -6.61 -13.67 21.74
C GLU A 99 -6.40 -14.58 20.52
N GLY A 100 -7.31 -15.50 20.27
CA GLY A 100 -7.30 -16.38 19.10
C GLY A 100 -7.49 -15.59 17.82
N LEU A 101 -8.48 -14.71 17.78
CA LEU A 101 -8.76 -13.83 16.64
C LEU A 101 -7.61 -12.85 16.38
N GLN A 102 -7.06 -12.23 17.43
CA GLN A 102 -5.92 -11.32 17.29
C GLN A 102 -4.70 -12.04 16.72
N ARG A 103 -4.45 -13.26 17.14
CA ARG A 103 -3.36 -14.09 16.62
C ARG A 103 -3.57 -14.46 15.16
N GLU A 104 -4.79 -14.81 14.77
CA GLU A 104 -5.14 -15.14 13.38
C GLU A 104 -4.98 -13.90 12.46
N LEU A 105 -5.47 -12.74 12.90
CA LEU A 105 -5.30 -11.48 12.18
C LEU A 105 -3.82 -11.11 12.01
N ARG A 106 -3.04 -11.19 13.08
CA ARG A 106 -1.60 -10.91 13.03
C ARG A 106 -0.90 -11.80 12.01
N LYS A 107 -1.14 -13.12 12.06
CA LYS A 107 -0.57 -14.07 11.10
C LYS A 107 -0.96 -13.74 9.66
N ALA A 108 -2.22 -13.37 9.43
CA ALA A 108 -2.69 -13.01 8.09
C ALA A 108 -2.02 -11.75 7.56
N MET A 109 -1.85 -10.73 8.41
CA MET A 109 -1.14 -9.49 8.05
C MET A 109 0.35 -9.74 7.80
N GLU A 110 1.01 -10.50 8.67
CA GLU A 110 2.41 -10.92 8.49
C GLU A 110 2.58 -11.68 7.16
N GLN A 111 1.68 -12.62 6.88
CA GLN A 111 1.70 -13.37 5.63
C GLN A 111 1.55 -12.44 4.41
N ALA A 112 0.64 -11.47 4.44
CA ALA A 112 0.47 -10.51 3.37
C ALA A 112 1.74 -9.69 3.11
N VAL A 113 2.45 -9.29 4.18
CA VAL A 113 3.71 -8.56 4.08
C VAL A 113 4.85 -9.43 3.54
N LEU A 114 4.95 -10.67 4.03
CA LEU A 114 6.00 -11.62 3.60
C LEU A 114 5.82 -12.07 2.15
N CYS A 115 4.58 -12.13 1.66
CA CYS A 115 4.26 -12.47 0.26
C CYS A 115 4.34 -11.26 -0.68
N LYS A 116 4.86 -10.13 -0.22
CA LYS A 116 5.04 -8.96 -1.05
C LYS A 116 5.97 -9.28 -2.24
N PRO A 117 5.55 -8.94 -3.48
CA PRO A 117 6.37 -9.24 -4.65
C PRO A 117 7.69 -8.46 -4.61
N ALA A 118 8.76 -9.10 -5.08
CA ALA A 118 10.09 -8.49 -5.13
C ALA A 118 10.16 -7.27 -6.05
N ALA A 119 9.29 -7.23 -7.08
CA ALA A 119 9.20 -6.09 -8.00
C ALA A 119 7.79 -5.93 -8.55
N HIS A 120 7.40 -4.69 -8.84
CA HIS A 120 6.22 -4.39 -9.65
C HIS A 120 6.48 -4.66 -11.13
N CYS A 121 5.43 -4.61 -11.94
CA CYS A 121 5.48 -4.86 -13.39
C CYS A 121 4.87 -3.71 -14.22
N PHE A 122 4.91 -2.47 -13.74
CA PHE A 122 4.30 -1.32 -14.42
C PHE A 122 4.85 -1.10 -15.84
N GLU A 123 6.11 -1.49 -16.10
CA GLU A 123 6.72 -1.45 -17.43
C GLU A 123 6.15 -2.51 -18.39
N ARG A 124 5.38 -3.46 -17.88
CA ARG A 124 4.76 -4.54 -18.65
C ARG A 124 3.27 -4.65 -18.34
N PRO A 125 2.43 -3.78 -18.94
CA PRO A 125 0.99 -3.71 -18.61
C PRO A 125 0.26 -5.03 -18.71
N GLY A 126 0.66 -5.92 -19.61
CA GLY A 126 0.07 -7.26 -19.75
C GLY A 126 0.35 -8.23 -18.59
N GLN A 127 1.24 -7.86 -17.66
CA GLN A 127 1.54 -8.65 -16.46
C GLN A 127 0.88 -8.09 -15.19
N ILE A 128 0.20 -6.96 -15.31
CA ILE A 128 -0.58 -6.39 -14.22
C ILE A 128 -1.85 -7.24 -14.07
N THR A 129 -2.01 -7.88 -12.91
CA THR A 129 -3.19 -8.71 -12.62
C THR A 129 -4.28 -7.95 -11.88
N GLU A 130 -3.98 -6.75 -11.34
CA GLU A 130 -4.96 -5.90 -10.68
C GLU A 130 -6.01 -5.39 -11.67
N ALA A 131 -7.24 -5.83 -11.50
CA ALA A 131 -8.38 -5.46 -12.35
C ALA A 131 -9.18 -4.27 -11.81
N HIS A 132 -9.02 -3.92 -10.54
CA HIS A 132 -9.76 -2.83 -9.91
C HIS A 132 -9.10 -1.48 -10.21
N ASN A 133 -9.94 -0.46 -10.36
CA ASN A 133 -9.44 0.91 -10.46
C ASN A 133 -8.88 1.43 -9.12
N MET A 134 -8.10 2.49 -9.16
CA MET A 134 -7.44 3.06 -7.98
C MET A 134 -8.42 3.47 -6.86
N ILE A 135 -9.62 3.92 -7.23
CA ILE A 135 -10.67 4.32 -6.27
C ILE A 135 -11.13 3.10 -5.44
N ALA A 136 -11.26 1.94 -6.09
CA ALA A 136 -11.72 0.71 -5.42
C ALA A 136 -10.67 0.12 -4.47
N ILE A 137 -9.39 0.36 -4.74
CA ILE A 137 -8.28 -0.16 -3.93
C ILE A 137 -7.69 0.86 -2.95
N GLY A 138 -8.37 1.97 -2.73
CA GLY A 138 -7.96 2.96 -1.73
C GLY A 138 -6.84 3.87 -2.23
N GLY A 139 -6.99 4.41 -3.41
CA GLY A 139 -6.12 5.44 -4.01
C GLY A 139 -6.59 6.84 -3.67
#